data_e0c52b6e6bb16d2e211d7fa80795d865
#
_entry.id   e0c52b6e6bb16d2e211d7fa80795d865
#
_cell.length_a   1.000
_cell.length_b   1.000
_cell.length_c   1.000
_cell.angle_alpha   90.00
_cell.angle_beta   90.00
_cell.angle_gamma   90.00
#
_symmetry.space_group_name_H-M   'P 1'
#
loop_
_entity.id
_entity.type
_entity.pdbx_description
1 polymer ?
#
loop_
_entity_poly.entity_id
_entity_poly.type
_entity_poly.pdbx_seq_one_letter_code
_entity_poly.pdbx_strand_id
1 'polypeptide(L)'
;LQTYVLTDCGKGWCATKKEIMIKERKIFAIALLLMCVCVTYAQQQVVKDNRGRIVQINIPSADEKISGFEVEYTDIKFYEQENGLSSATSQIEMEDETAAIGRLVNRISGSLRLTYNPEVQKYIDRYVKQGRRSTSYMLARASYYNPIFEEALRSYGLPIELKHLPVIESGLNPKAISNKGAAGLWQFMPTTGRQYDLQINTFVDERLDPIKSSHAAARMLADLYKRFGDWSLVLAAYNCGPGRVSSAIDKAGTGADFWKIYEFLPKETRGYVPAFIAANYVMNCHSEYNILPEPTGLPEKAGKVVVTADISLAKVANVINMDIADLRMLNPQYRQGIVKTIGGSATLLLPSEKVKCFTENSSRLYENEESLENQSLKMAARVVVEAAHTPYS
;
A
#
# COMPACT_ATOMS: atom_id res chain seq x y z
N LEU A 1 35.53 20.69 51.73
CA LEU A 1 36.64 20.35 52.63
C LEU A 1 36.35 19.01 53.29
N GLN A 2 36.77 17.90 52.70
CA GLN A 2 37.20 16.70 53.44
C GLN A 2 38.03 15.84 52.45
N THR A 3 39.32 15.90 52.72
CA THR A 3 40.40 15.13 52.16
C THR A 3 40.24 13.68 52.57
N TYR A 4 40.15 12.74 51.64
CA TYR A 4 40.40 11.33 51.90
C TYR A 4 41.65 10.88 51.15
N VAL A 5 42.59 10.43 51.98
CA VAL A 5 43.88 9.87 51.66
C VAL A 5 43.69 8.55 50.91
N LEU A 6 44.27 8.45 49.72
CA LEU A 6 44.46 7.21 48.96
C LEU A 6 45.61 6.42 49.58
N THR A 7 45.33 5.32 50.25
CA THR A 7 46.33 4.28 50.49
C THR A 7 46.26 3.22 49.42
N ASP A 8 47.40 2.93 48.92
CA ASP A 8 47.86 1.96 47.95
C ASP A 8 47.16 0.58 48.13
N CYS A 9 46.56 0.04 47.06
CA CYS A 9 46.22 -1.37 46.98
C CYS A 9 46.44 -1.89 45.57
N GLY A 10 47.42 -2.78 45.49
CA GLY A 10 48.11 -3.17 44.27
C GLY A 10 47.31 -3.99 43.24
N LYS A 11 47.83 -3.96 42.07
CA LYS A 11 47.90 -4.93 40.95
C LYS A 11 46.69 -5.81 40.54
N GLY A 12 45.63 -5.93 41.33
CA GLY A 12 44.46 -6.79 41.00
C GLY A 12 43.36 -6.07 40.22
N TRP A 13 43.24 -4.76 40.29
CA TRP A 13 42.11 -3.98 39.78
C TRP A 13 42.23 -3.61 38.29
N CYS A 14 43.45 -3.66 37.78
CA CYS A 14 43.69 -3.31 36.36
C CYS A 14 43.30 -4.46 35.40
N ALA A 15 43.35 -5.71 35.86
CA ALA A 15 42.93 -6.88 35.08
C ALA A 15 41.42 -7.00 34.95
N THR A 16 40.69 -6.76 36.04
CA THR A 16 39.21 -6.81 36.05
C THR A 16 38.56 -5.70 35.23
N LYS A 17 39.14 -4.50 35.24
CA LYS A 17 38.65 -3.36 34.44
C LYS A 17 38.85 -3.59 32.92
N LYS A 18 39.95 -4.28 32.56
CA LYS A 18 40.23 -4.65 31.17
C LYS A 18 39.31 -5.77 30.68
N GLU A 19 38.97 -6.74 31.55
CA GLU A 19 38.01 -7.81 31.22
C GLU A 19 36.57 -7.28 31.13
N ILE A 20 36.18 -6.34 32.00
CA ILE A 20 34.87 -5.70 31.92
C ILE A 20 34.74 -4.88 30.63
N MET A 21 35.74 -4.07 30.27
CA MET A 21 35.75 -3.31 29.02
C MET A 21 35.76 -4.21 27.77
N ILE A 22 36.40 -5.37 27.81
CA ILE A 22 36.37 -6.34 26.71
C ILE A 22 34.99 -7.01 26.61
N LYS A 23 34.35 -7.30 27.75
CA LYS A 23 32.98 -7.84 27.79
C LYS A 23 31.96 -6.83 27.28
N GLU A 24 32.05 -5.57 27.71
CA GLU A 24 31.16 -4.50 27.21
C GLU A 24 31.34 -4.25 25.71
N ARG A 25 32.61 -4.22 25.21
CA ARG A 25 32.88 -4.11 23.78
C ARG A 25 32.31 -5.30 22.97
N LYS A 26 32.38 -6.53 23.52
CA LYS A 26 31.79 -7.70 22.86
C LYS A 26 30.26 -7.64 22.89
N ILE A 27 29.63 -7.21 23.99
CA ILE A 27 28.20 -7.00 24.09
C ILE A 27 27.74 -5.88 23.14
N PHE A 28 28.49 -4.78 23.05
CA PHE A 28 28.20 -3.69 22.11
C PHE A 28 28.37 -4.12 20.65
N ALA A 29 29.39 -4.91 20.34
CA ALA A 29 29.58 -5.47 19.00
C ALA A 29 28.49 -6.48 18.62
N ILE A 30 28.05 -7.32 19.57
CA ILE A 30 26.92 -8.25 19.36
C ILE A 30 25.60 -7.49 19.24
N ALA A 31 25.37 -6.45 20.04
CA ALA A 31 24.22 -5.56 19.90
C ALA A 31 24.21 -4.79 18.57
N LEU A 32 25.38 -4.33 18.11
CA LEU A 32 25.54 -3.69 16.80
C LEU A 32 25.32 -4.69 15.65
N LEU A 33 25.82 -5.92 15.81
CA LEU A 33 25.57 -7.00 14.84
C LEU A 33 24.10 -7.42 14.80
N LEU A 34 23.43 -7.49 15.96
CA LEU A 34 22.00 -7.73 16.05
C LEU A 34 21.18 -6.56 15.50
N MET A 35 21.59 -5.31 15.70
CA MET A 35 20.99 -4.15 15.03
C MET A 35 21.21 -4.18 13.51
N CYS A 36 22.41 -4.54 13.03
CA CYS A 36 22.64 -4.73 11.58
C CYS A 36 21.80 -5.85 10.98
N VAL A 37 21.58 -6.95 11.71
CA VAL A 37 20.71 -8.06 11.25
C VAL A 37 19.23 -7.65 11.28
N CYS A 38 18.81 -6.75 12.18
CA CYS A 38 17.46 -6.20 12.17
C CYS A 38 17.21 -5.15 11.07
N VAL A 39 18.24 -4.58 10.46
CA VAL A 39 18.12 -3.58 9.38
C VAL A 39 17.96 -4.22 8.01
N THR A 40 18.24 -5.52 7.85
CA THR A 40 18.13 -6.24 6.57
C THR A 40 16.86 -7.07 6.40
N TYR A 41 15.92 -7.02 7.35
CA TYR A 41 14.56 -7.54 7.08
C TYR A 41 13.77 -6.47 6.31
N ALA A 42 13.99 -6.39 4.99
CA ALA A 42 12.97 -5.86 4.10
C ALA A 42 11.67 -6.58 4.45
N GLN A 43 10.61 -5.85 4.74
CA GLN A 43 9.30 -6.46 5.03
C GLN A 43 8.81 -7.15 3.75
N GLN A 44 9.12 -8.44 3.64
CA GLN A 44 8.50 -9.31 2.67
C GLN A 44 7.03 -9.42 3.04
N GLN A 45 6.17 -8.72 2.34
CA GLN A 45 4.74 -8.93 2.47
C GLN A 45 4.37 -10.20 1.73
N VAL A 46 4.02 -11.21 2.50
CA VAL A 46 3.54 -12.49 1.99
C VAL A 46 2.05 -12.34 1.68
N VAL A 47 1.69 -12.30 0.41
CA VAL A 47 0.30 -12.34 -0.05
C VAL A 47 0.01 -13.75 -0.54
N LYS A 48 -1.02 -14.39 -0.02
CA LYS A 48 -1.52 -15.67 -0.54
C LYS A 48 -2.50 -15.39 -1.68
N ASP A 49 -2.33 -16.08 -2.80
CA ASP A 49 -3.36 -16.12 -3.84
C ASP A 49 -4.54 -17.01 -3.38
N ASN A 50 -5.63 -16.99 -4.15
CA ASN A 50 -6.83 -17.79 -3.86
C ASN A 50 -6.63 -19.33 -3.99
N ARG A 51 -5.41 -19.79 -4.35
CA ARG A 51 -4.98 -21.20 -4.31
C ARG A 51 -4.03 -21.47 -3.14
N GLY A 52 -3.89 -20.52 -2.19
CA GLY A 52 -3.05 -20.66 -1.01
C GLY A 52 -1.54 -20.52 -1.29
N ARG A 53 -1.12 -20.19 -2.52
CA ARG A 53 0.29 -20.02 -2.86
C ARG A 53 0.79 -18.68 -2.36
N ILE A 54 1.96 -18.71 -1.72
CA ILE A 54 2.62 -17.51 -1.21
C ILE A 54 3.18 -16.71 -2.39
N VAL A 55 2.70 -15.48 -2.56
CA VAL A 55 3.26 -14.51 -3.50
C VAL A 55 3.97 -13.46 -2.69
N GLN A 56 5.29 -13.47 -2.75
CA GLN A 56 6.09 -12.42 -2.13
C GLN A 56 6.06 -11.19 -3.04
N ILE A 57 5.52 -10.09 -2.52
CA ILE A 57 5.61 -8.78 -3.17
C ILE A 57 6.64 -7.99 -2.39
N ASN A 58 7.84 -7.84 -2.95
CA ASN A 58 8.81 -6.88 -2.45
C ASN A 58 8.31 -5.49 -2.85
N ILE A 59 7.76 -4.76 -1.88
CA ILE A 59 7.50 -3.34 -2.05
C ILE A 59 8.82 -2.65 -1.71
N PRO A 60 9.47 -1.98 -2.68
CA PRO A 60 10.72 -1.27 -2.41
C PRO A 60 10.50 -0.24 -1.30
N SER A 61 11.49 -0.05 -0.43
CA SER A 61 11.50 1.08 0.50
C SER A 61 11.42 2.40 -0.29
N ALA A 62 11.08 3.51 0.38
CA ALA A 62 11.03 4.81 -0.28
C ALA A 62 12.36 5.16 -0.97
N ASP A 63 13.48 4.62 -0.49
CA ASP A 63 14.81 4.78 -1.08
C ASP A 63 15.07 3.77 -2.21
N GLU A 64 14.41 2.61 -2.21
CA GLU A 64 14.49 1.56 -3.23
C GLU A 64 13.40 1.66 -4.29
N LYS A 65 12.31 2.41 -4.03
CA LYS A 65 11.17 2.59 -4.97
C LYS A 65 11.60 3.00 -6.38
N ILE A 66 12.78 3.58 -6.53
CA ILE A 66 13.29 4.10 -7.79
C ILE A 66 14.50 3.31 -8.31
N SER A 67 15.23 2.59 -7.46
CA SER A 67 16.46 1.89 -7.87
C SER A 67 16.29 0.45 -8.32
N GLY A 68 15.15 -0.17 -8.09
CA GLY A 68 14.94 -1.54 -8.55
C GLY A 68 13.70 -2.21 -8.00
N PHE A 69 12.80 -2.57 -8.87
CA PHE A 69 11.89 -3.69 -8.65
C PHE A 69 12.70 -4.98 -8.83
N GLU A 70 13.54 -5.35 -7.87
CA GLU A 70 14.06 -6.71 -7.81
C GLU A 70 13.00 -7.61 -7.21
N VAL A 71 12.30 -8.32 -8.07
CA VAL A 71 11.54 -9.50 -7.69
C VAL A 71 12.51 -10.67 -7.80
N GLU A 72 13.06 -11.16 -6.68
CA GLU A 72 13.75 -12.45 -6.66
C GLU A 72 12.74 -13.54 -7.01
N TYR A 73 12.87 -14.05 -8.24
CA TYR A 73 12.19 -15.26 -8.66
C TYR A 73 12.98 -16.46 -8.20
N THR A 74 12.57 -17.12 -7.12
CA THR A 74 12.95 -18.51 -6.86
C THR A 74 11.97 -19.41 -7.60
N ASP A 75 12.50 -20.07 -8.64
CA ASP A 75 12.00 -21.25 -9.33
C ASP A 75 10.54 -21.30 -9.80
N ILE A 76 10.31 -20.83 -11.01
CA ILE A 76 9.32 -21.45 -11.90
C ILE A 76 9.95 -21.65 -13.28
N LYS A 77 10.43 -22.85 -13.55
CA LYS A 77 10.61 -23.37 -14.90
C LYS A 77 9.23 -23.59 -15.51
N PHE A 78 8.83 -22.81 -16.48
CA PHE A 78 7.81 -23.25 -17.47
C PHE A 78 7.96 -22.51 -18.80
N TYR A 79 8.25 -23.33 -19.84
CA TYR A 79 8.07 -23.13 -21.27
C TYR A 79 8.81 -21.97 -21.93
N GLU A 80 10.06 -22.27 -22.29
CA GLU A 80 10.64 -21.81 -23.55
C GLU A 80 9.95 -22.58 -24.69
N GLN A 81 9.21 -21.87 -25.51
CA GLN A 81 8.88 -22.36 -26.83
C GLN A 81 9.59 -21.43 -27.82
N GLU A 82 10.62 -21.99 -28.42
CA GLU A 82 11.38 -21.38 -29.50
C GLU A 82 10.45 -21.01 -30.65
N ASN A 83 10.42 -19.73 -31.01
CA ASN A 83 10.11 -19.33 -32.39
C ASN A 83 11.21 -18.36 -32.85
N GLY A 84 12.11 -18.92 -33.65
CA GLY A 84 13.13 -18.15 -34.33
C GLY A 84 12.51 -17.16 -35.30
N LEU A 85 12.79 -15.87 -35.09
CA LEU A 85 12.66 -14.84 -36.11
C LEU A 85 13.97 -14.06 -36.18
N SER A 86 14.40 -13.83 -37.43
CA SER A 86 15.71 -13.37 -37.79
C SER A 86 15.99 -11.91 -37.38
N SER A 87 17.25 -11.65 -37.02
CA SER A 87 17.79 -10.42 -36.43
C SER A 87 17.83 -9.17 -37.34
N ALA A 88 17.28 -9.24 -38.57
CA ALA A 88 17.31 -8.11 -39.49
C ALA A 88 16.02 -7.25 -39.47
N THR A 89 14.92 -7.75 -38.89
CA THR A 89 13.64 -7.04 -38.84
C THR A 89 13.52 -6.19 -37.55
N SER A 90 14.38 -6.41 -36.58
CA SER A 90 14.22 -5.85 -35.22
C SER A 90 14.55 -4.35 -35.09
N GLN A 91 15.37 -3.76 -35.94
CA GLN A 91 15.71 -2.33 -35.83
C GLN A 91 14.65 -1.39 -36.41
N ILE A 92 14.03 -1.77 -37.52
CA ILE A 92 12.96 -0.96 -38.14
C ILE A 92 11.66 -1.06 -37.32
N GLU A 93 11.36 -2.26 -36.75
CA GLU A 93 10.22 -2.45 -35.85
C GLU A 93 10.39 -1.69 -34.53
N MET A 94 11.62 -1.56 -33.99
CA MET A 94 11.86 -0.84 -32.73
C MET A 94 11.64 0.67 -32.82
N GLU A 95 12.01 1.30 -33.96
CA GLU A 95 11.75 2.74 -34.17
C GLU A 95 10.24 3.02 -34.32
N ASP A 96 9.51 2.15 -34.96
CA ASP A 96 8.05 2.28 -35.13
C ASP A 96 7.30 1.98 -33.83
N GLU A 97 7.74 0.99 -33.06
CA GLU A 97 7.21 0.67 -31.74
C GLU A 97 7.39 1.83 -30.76
N THR A 98 8.57 2.43 -30.68
CA THR A 98 8.87 3.59 -29.83
C THR A 98 7.99 4.80 -30.18
N ALA A 99 7.81 5.07 -31.46
CA ALA A 99 6.92 6.13 -31.94
C ALA A 99 5.44 5.83 -31.60
N ALA A 100 5.02 4.55 -31.73
CA ALA A 100 3.68 4.11 -31.40
C ALA A 100 3.40 4.28 -29.88
N ILE A 101 4.33 3.86 -29.03
CA ILE A 101 4.23 4.06 -27.57
C ILE A 101 4.13 5.56 -27.24
N GLY A 102 4.96 6.40 -27.85
CA GLY A 102 4.91 7.85 -27.65
C GLY A 102 3.55 8.46 -28.02
N ARG A 103 2.97 8.05 -29.14
CA ARG A 103 1.62 8.48 -29.54
C ARG A 103 0.55 8.01 -28.56
N LEU A 104 0.64 6.78 -28.05
CA LEU A 104 -0.29 6.25 -27.06
C LEU A 104 -0.16 6.97 -25.71
N VAL A 105 1.05 7.20 -25.23
CA VAL A 105 1.29 7.98 -24.00
C VAL A 105 0.65 9.36 -24.10
N ASN A 106 0.86 10.07 -25.19
CA ASN A 106 0.25 11.38 -25.40
C ASN A 106 -1.28 11.32 -25.41
N ARG A 107 -1.87 10.29 -26.04
CA ARG A 107 -3.32 10.13 -26.15
C ARG A 107 -3.96 9.82 -24.78
N ILE A 108 -3.37 8.91 -24.00
CA ILE A 108 -3.92 8.48 -22.70
C ILE A 108 -3.60 9.45 -21.55
N SER A 109 -2.69 10.40 -21.77
CA SER A 109 -2.29 11.37 -20.75
C SER A 109 -3.34 12.45 -20.50
N GLY A 110 -4.31 12.60 -21.40
CA GLY A 110 -5.37 13.59 -21.24
C GLY A 110 -4.83 14.99 -20.94
N SER A 111 -5.33 15.58 -19.85
CA SER A 111 -4.91 16.92 -19.39
C SER A 111 -3.53 16.95 -18.70
N LEU A 112 -2.93 15.81 -18.38
CA LEU A 112 -1.64 15.74 -17.69
C LEU A 112 -0.45 16.14 -18.57
N ARG A 113 -0.59 16.04 -19.91
CA ARG A 113 0.46 16.35 -20.91
C ARG A 113 1.78 15.63 -20.61
N LEU A 114 1.71 14.33 -20.36
CA LEU A 114 2.87 13.51 -20.07
C LEU A 114 3.69 13.22 -21.32
N THR A 115 5.01 13.24 -21.18
CA THR A 115 5.94 13.07 -22.31
C THR A 115 6.66 11.73 -22.22
N TYR A 116 6.60 10.96 -23.31
CA TYR A 116 7.41 9.75 -23.47
C TYR A 116 8.87 10.10 -23.81
N ASN A 117 9.80 9.36 -23.19
CA ASN A 117 11.23 9.44 -23.46
C ASN A 117 11.94 8.14 -23.03
N PRO A 118 13.26 7.96 -23.28
CA PRO A 118 13.99 6.75 -22.90
C PRO A 118 13.96 6.43 -21.39
N GLU A 119 13.84 7.43 -20.51
CA GLU A 119 13.69 7.18 -19.08
C GLU A 119 12.35 6.51 -18.76
N VAL A 120 11.28 6.96 -19.41
CA VAL A 120 9.95 6.34 -19.29
C VAL A 120 9.96 4.89 -19.80
N GLN A 121 10.67 4.63 -20.91
CA GLN A 121 10.78 3.28 -21.49
C GLN A 121 11.37 2.27 -20.48
N LYS A 122 12.39 2.66 -19.74
CA LYS A 122 12.98 1.80 -18.71
C LYS A 122 11.94 1.31 -17.67
N TYR A 123 11.01 2.17 -17.31
CA TYR A 123 9.93 1.81 -16.37
C TYR A 123 8.84 0.98 -17.03
N ILE A 124 8.49 1.25 -18.30
CA ILE A 124 7.59 0.40 -19.07
C ILE A 124 8.14 -1.03 -19.11
N ASP A 125 9.42 -1.19 -19.47
CA ASP A 125 10.07 -2.50 -19.53
C ASP A 125 10.05 -3.26 -18.20
N ARG A 126 10.19 -2.55 -17.08
CA ARG A 126 10.05 -3.17 -15.76
C ARG A 126 8.66 -3.78 -15.53
N TYR A 127 7.60 -3.11 -15.93
CA TYR A 127 6.24 -3.63 -15.80
C TYR A 127 5.97 -4.80 -16.76
N VAL A 128 6.35 -4.65 -18.04
CA VAL A 128 5.92 -5.59 -19.09
C VAL A 128 6.88 -6.74 -19.33
N LYS A 129 8.17 -6.61 -18.93
CA LYS A 129 9.19 -7.67 -19.09
C LYS A 129 9.50 -8.33 -17.76
N GLN A 130 9.94 -7.56 -16.76
CA GLN A 130 10.42 -8.08 -15.48
C GLN A 130 9.29 -8.32 -14.47
N GLY A 131 8.32 -7.42 -14.38
CA GLY A 131 7.25 -7.39 -13.39
C GLY A 131 5.90 -7.88 -13.90
N ARG A 132 5.80 -8.69 -14.94
CA ARG A 132 4.54 -9.13 -15.56
C ARG A 132 3.52 -9.64 -14.55
N ARG A 133 3.95 -10.53 -13.64
CA ARG A 133 3.07 -11.08 -12.62
C ARG A 133 2.58 -10.01 -11.63
N SER A 134 3.48 -9.13 -11.17
CA SER A 134 3.10 -8.02 -10.29
C SER A 134 2.13 -7.07 -11.01
N THR A 135 2.35 -6.81 -12.30
CA THR A 135 1.45 -6.02 -13.14
C THR A 135 0.07 -6.66 -13.23
N SER A 136 0.00 -7.97 -13.43
CA SER A 136 -1.23 -8.76 -13.46
C SER A 136 -2.05 -8.63 -12.15
N TYR A 137 -1.38 -8.68 -11.00
CA TYR A 137 -2.02 -8.42 -9.69
C TYR A 137 -2.47 -6.96 -9.53
N MET A 138 -1.67 -6.00 -9.97
CA MET A 138 -2.04 -4.60 -9.91
C MET A 138 -3.25 -4.30 -10.80
N LEU A 139 -3.34 -4.90 -11.98
CA LEU A 139 -4.52 -4.79 -12.85
C LEU A 139 -5.79 -5.28 -12.18
N ALA A 140 -5.74 -6.45 -11.54
CA ALA A 140 -6.88 -7.00 -10.81
C ALA A 140 -7.30 -6.13 -9.62
N ARG A 141 -6.34 -5.58 -8.86
CA ARG A 141 -6.62 -4.64 -7.77
C ARG A 141 -7.17 -3.32 -8.29
N ALA A 142 -6.67 -2.85 -9.43
CA ALA A 142 -7.14 -1.63 -10.07
C ALA A 142 -8.64 -1.70 -10.42
N SER A 143 -9.16 -2.85 -10.84
CA SER A 143 -10.58 -3.05 -11.11
C SER A 143 -11.44 -2.74 -9.88
N TYR A 144 -10.95 -3.06 -8.68
CA TYR A 144 -11.64 -2.77 -7.43
C TYR A 144 -11.42 -1.32 -6.93
N TYR A 145 -10.18 -0.82 -6.98
CA TYR A 145 -9.86 0.47 -6.37
C TYR A 145 -10.10 1.68 -7.29
N ASN A 146 -9.98 1.52 -8.61
CA ASN A 146 -10.15 2.64 -9.54
C ASN A 146 -11.48 3.39 -9.39
N PRO A 147 -12.64 2.74 -9.22
CA PRO A 147 -13.89 3.47 -8.99
C PRO A 147 -13.85 4.39 -7.75
N ILE A 148 -13.18 3.97 -6.67
CA ILE A 148 -12.99 4.76 -5.45
C ILE A 148 -12.09 5.97 -5.73
N PHE A 149 -10.98 5.76 -6.44
CA PHE A 149 -10.04 6.83 -6.79
C PHE A 149 -10.68 7.84 -7.73
N GLU A 150 -11.40 7.37 -8.74
CA GLU A 150 -12.07 8.23 -9.72
C GLU A 150 -13.18 9.07 -9.09
N GLU A 151 -13.95 8.52 -8.15
CA GLU A 151 -14.95 9.27 -7.39
C GLU A 151 -14.27 10.41 -6.62
N ALA A 152 -13.20 10.12 -5.89
CA ALA A 152 -12.45 11.12 -5.14
C ALA A 152 -11.84 12.19 -6.06
N LEU A 153 -11.18 11.79 -7.15
CA LEU A 153 -10.55 12.73 -8.09
C LEU A 153 -11.59 13.63 -8.76
N ARG A 154 -12.72 13.09 -9.22
CA ARG A 154 -13.82 13.87 -9.82
C ARG A 154 -14.42 14.87 -8.85
N SER A 155 -14.54 14.53 -7.56
CA SER A 155 -15.11 15.43 -6.55
C SER A 155 -14.25 16.69 -6.32
N TYR A 156 -12.97 16.67 -6.74
CA TYR A 156 -12.07 17.83 -6.72
C TYR A 156 -11.75 18.38 -8.11
N GLY A 157 -12.43 17.92 -9.17
CA GLY A 157 -12.21 18.35 -10.54
C GLY A 157 -10.84 18.00 -11.11
N LEU A 158 -10.25 16.90 -10.65
CA LEU A 158 -8.89 16.49 -11.02
C LEU A 158 -8.89 15.49 -12.19
N PRO A 159 -7.80 15.43 -12.97
CA PRO A 159 -7.61 14.41 -13.99
C PRO A 159 -7.71 13.00 -13.42
N ILE A 160 -8.50 12.14 -14.07
CA ILE A 160 -8.74 10.77 -13.60
C ILE A 160 -7.54 9.86 -13.79
N GLU A 161 -6.60 10.22 -14.64
CA GLU A 161 -5.34 9.52 -14.87
C GLU A 161 -4.48 9.46 -13.60
N LEU A 162 -4.67 10.40 -12.67
CA LEU A 162 -4.01 10.41 -11.35
C LEU A 162 -4.37 9.19 -10.49
N LYS A 163 -5.42 8.42 -10.86
CA LYS A 163 -5.75 7.13 -10.25
C LYS A 163 -4.62 6.09 -10.32
N HIS A 164 -3.66 6.29 -11.22
CA HIS A 164 -2.50 5.41 -11.35
C HIS A 164 -1.35 5.76 -10.38
N LEU A 165 -1.49 6.81 -9.58
CA LEU A 165 -0.49 7.17 -8.57
C LEU A 165 -0.30 6.07 -7.50
N PRO A 166 -1.36 5.43 -6.95
CA PRO A 166 -1.23 4.31 -6.03
C PRO A 166 -0.52 3.07 -6.61
N VAL A 167 -0.42 2.95 -7.94
CA VAL A 167 0.35 1.88 -8.59
C VAL A 167 1.83 2.01 -8.24
N ILE A 168 2.39 3.23 -8.35
CA ILE A 168 3.81 3.50 -8.04
C ILE A 168 4.06 3.69 -6.53
N GLU A 169 3.04 4.05 -5.76
CA GLU A 169 3.17 4.27 -4.31
C GLU A 169 3.16 2.98 -3.50
N SER A 170 2.26 2.05 -3.83
CA SER A 170 2.00 0.88 -3.01
C SER A 170 1.81 -0.42 -3.80
N GLY A 171 1.88 -0.40 -5.13
CA GLY A 171 1.42 -1.52 -5.97
C GLY A 171 -0.05 -1.85 -5.71
N LEU A 172 -0.85 -0.84 -5.39
CA LEU A 172 -2.26 -0.97 -5.01
C LEU A 172 -2.47 -1.86 -3.77
N ASN A 173 -1.50 -1.90 -2.85
CA ASN A 173 -1.63 -2.61 -1.58
C ASN A 173 -2.15 -1.65 -0.48
N PRO A 174 -3.39 -1.83 0.01
CA PRO A 174 -3.96 -0.93 1.02
C PRO A 174 -3.28 -1.05 2.40
N LYS A 175 -2.53 -2.12 2.64
CA LYS A 175 -1.80 -2.38 3.90
C LYS A 175 -0.32 -2.02 3.80
N ALA A 176 0.14 -1.42 2.69
CA ALA A 176 1.54 -1.06 2.51
C ALA A 176 2.01 -0.05 3.57
N ILE A 177 3.16 -0.36 4.19
CA ILE A 177 3.83 0.55 5.13
C ILE A 177 5.30 0.60 4.74
N SER A 178 5.80 1.80 4.43
CA SER A 178 7.21 1.99 4.09
C SER A 178 8.09 2.03 5.34
N ASN A 179 9.39 1.82 5.18
CA ASN A 179 10.38 1.93 6.27
C ASN A 179 10.40 3.31 6.92
N LYS A 180 9.97 4.36 6.20
CA LYS A 180 9.84 5.74 6.73
C LYS A 180 8.48 6.00 7.36
N GLY A 181 7.58 5.01 7.43
CA GLY A 181 6.26 5.10 8.06
C GLY A 181 5.17 5.72 7.18
N ALA A 182 5.39 5.87 5.86
CA ALA A 182 4.30 6.16 4.94
C ALA A 182 3.37 4.94 4.84
N ALA A 183 2.06 5.14 4.70
CA ALA A 183 1.10 4.05 4.78
C ALA A 183 -0.06 4.16 3.78
N GLY A 184 -0.58 3.01 3.39
CA GLY A 184 -1.77 2.84 2.57
C GLY A 184 -1.53 2.97 1.07
N LEU A 185 -2.63 2.97 0.32
CA LEU A 185 -2.62 3.07 -1.15
C LEU A 185 -1.85 4.28 -1.67
N TRP A 186 -2.01 5.42 -1.00
CA TRP A 186 -1.47 6.73 -1.35
C TRP A 186 -0.19 7.09 -0.61
N GLN A 187 0.33 6.19 0.23
CA GLN A 187 1.57 6.34 0.99
C GLN A 187 1.70 7.66 1.76
N PHE A 188 0.66 8.02 2.49
CA PHE A 188 0.72 9.20 3.35
C PHE A 188 1.70 9.04 4.51
N MET A 189 2.59 10.02 4.69
CA MET A 189 3.32 10.17 5.94
C MET A 189 2.35 10.57 7.08
N PRO A 190 2.61 10.17 8.35
CA PRO A 190 1.70 10.49 9.45
C PRO A 190 1.39 11.99 9.61
N THR A 191 2.40 12.84 9.46
CA THR A 191 2.23 14.31 9.53
C THR A 191 1.35 14.84 8.42
N THR A 192 1.63 14.42 7.18
CA THR A 192 0.85 14.83 6.01
C THR A 192 -0.58 14.29 6.08
N GLY A 193 -0.77 13.03 6.50
CA GLY A 193 -2.10 12.46 6.67
C GLY A 193 -2.96 13.30 7.63
N ARG A 194 -2.40 13.70 8.78
CA ARG A 194 -3.12 14.58 9.73
C ARG A 194 -3.43 15.98 9.17
N GLN A 195 -2.57 16.55 8.33
CA GLN A 195 -2.82 17.83 7.66
C GLN A 195 -4.03 17.76 6.71
N TYR A 196 -4.32 16.56 6.20
CA TYR A 196 -5.47 16.29 5.35
C TYR A 196 -6.58 15.52 6.09
N ASP A 197 -6.68 15.72 7.42
CA ASP A 197 -7.73 15.25 8.33
C ASP A 197 -7.85 13.73 8.46
N LEU A 198 -6.80 12.97 8.12
CA LEU A 198 -6.77 11.54 8.37
C LEU A 198 -6.46 11.24 9.84
N GLN A 199 -7.33 10.50 10.49
CA GLN A 199 -7.14 10.06 11.86
C GLN A 199 -6.12 8.91 11.93
N ILE A 200 -5.15 9.07 12.83
CA ILE A 200 -4.08 8.09 13.04
C ILE A 200 -3.90 7.89 14.55
N ASN A 201 -4.41 6.78 15.06
CA ASN A 201 -4.35 6.42 16.47
C ASN A 201 -4.17 4.90 16.65
N THR A 202 -4.27 4.40 17.88
CA THR A 202 -4.07 2.98 18.21
C THR A 202 -5.09 2.06 17.56
N PHE A 203 -6.34 2.50 17.36
CA PHE A 203 -7.43 1.69 16.83
C PHE A 203 -7.64 1.89 15.33
N VAL A 204 -7.44 3.11 14.85
CA VAL A 204 -7.74 3.51 13.47
C VAL A 204 -6.54 4.19 12.84
N ASP A 205 -6.23 3.80 11.60
CA ASP A 205 -5.28 4.48 10.74
C ASP A 205 -5.93 4.74 9.37
N GLU A 206 -6.51 5.92 9.20
CA GLU A 206 -7.27 6.28 8.00
C GLU A 206 -6.41 6.47 6.75
N ARG A 207 -5.08 6.44 6.88
CA ARG A 207 -4.19 6.35 5.72
C ARG A 207 -4.36 5.01 4.97
N LEU A 208 -4.82 3.98 5.69
CA LEU A 208 -5.14 2.66 5.15
C LEU A 208 -6.57 2.58 4.60
N ASP A 209 -7.45 3.52 4.96
CA ASP A 209 -8.82 3.58 4.46
C ASP A 209 -8.84 3.97 2.97
N PRO A 210 -9.32 3.10 2.05
CA PRO A 210 -9.26 3.40 0.62
C PRO A 210 -10.04 4.66 0.23
N ILE A 211 -11.14 4.96 0.90
CA ILE A 211 -12.00 6.09 0.59
C ILE A 211 -11.43 7.38 1.15
N LYS A 212 -11.19 7.41 2.47
CA LYS A 212 -10.71 8.61 3.16
C LYS A 212 -9.34 9.05 2.65
N SER A 213 -8.41 8.09 2.46
CA SER A 213 -7.10 8.40 1.93
C SER A 213 -7.15 8.91 0.48
N SER A 214 -8.11 8.44 -0.34
CA SER A 214 -8.29 8.93 -1.71
C SER A 214 -8.78 10.38 -1.74
N HIS A 215 -9.74 10.74 -0.90
CA HIS A 215 -10.18 12.13 -0.78
C HIS A 215 -9.07 13.05 -0.24
N ALA A 216 -8.30 12.58 0.74
CA ALA A 216 -7.14 13.31 1.26
C ALA A 216 -6.07 13.52 0.17
N ALA A 217 -5.78 12.50 -0.64
CA ALA A 217 -4.84 12.58 -1.75
C ALA A 217 -5.33 13.54 -2.85
N ALA A 218 -6.60 13.46 -3.20
CA ALA A 218 -7.19 14.39 -4.18
C ALA A 218 -7.10 15.85 -3.70
N ARG A 219 -7.38 16.12 -2.42
CA ARG A 219 -7.17 17.48 -1.83
C ARG A 219 -5.71 17.90 -1.92
N MET A 220 -4.77 17.03 -1.53
CA MET A 220 -3.34 17.33 -1.59
C MET A 220 -2.89 17.64 -3.02
N LEU A 221 -3.31 16.83 -3.99
CA LEU A 221 -3.01 17.03 -5.42
C LEU A 221 -3.59 18.36 -5.93
N ALA A 222 -4.83 18.73 -5.53
CA ALA A 222 -5.43 19.98 -5.87
C ALA A 222 -4.64 21.19 -5.31
N ASP A 223 -4.20 21.10 -4.05
CA ASP A 223 -3.41 22.16 -3.42
C ASP A 223 -2.02 22.31 -4.04
N LEU A 224 -1.38 21.20 -4.41
CA LEU A 224 -0.13 21.20 -5.15
C LEU A 224 -0.30 21.79 -6.55
N TYR A 225 -1.41 21.49 -7.24
CA TYR A 225 -1.70 22.04 -8.56
C TYR A 225 -1.94 23.56 -8.53
N LYS A 226 -2.67 24.06 -7.52
CA LYS A 226 -2.80 25.51 -7.30
C LYS A 226 -1.44 26.22 -7.16
N ARG A 227 -0.44 25.51 -6.58
CA ARG A 227 0.89 26.08 -6.36
C ARG A 227 1.77 26.03 -7.61
N PHE A 228 1.75 24.94 -8.35
CA PHE A 228 2.72 24.70 -9.42
C PHE A 228 2.16 24.84 -10.84
N GLY A 229 0.85 24.64 -11.05
CA GLY A 229 0.18 24.75 -12.34
C GLY A 229 0.60 23.72 -13.40
N ASP A 230 1.52 22.81 -13.06
CA ASP A 230 2.05 21.76 -13.93
C ASP A 230 1.99 20.40 -13.24
N TRP A 231 1.42 19.40 -13.89
CA TRP A 231 1.20 18.08 -13.27
C TRP A 231 2.50 17.31 -13.02
N SER A 232 3.51 17.47 -13.84
CA SER A 232 4.81 16.80 -13.61
C SER A 232 5.51 17.40 -12.39
N LEU A 233 5.40 18.71 -12.17
CA LEU A 233 5.86 19.37 -10.96
C LEU A 233 5.04 18.97 -9.73
N VAL A 234 3.71 18.81 -9.89
CA VAL A 234 2.81 18.31 -8.83
C VAL A 234 3.21 16.91 -8.40
N LEU A 235 3.43 15.99 -9.34
CA LEU A 235 3.88 14.63 -9.05
C LEU A 235 5.23 14.61 -8.33
N ALA A 236 6.19 15.43 -8.79
CA ALA A 236 7.47 15.58 -8.10
C ALA A 236 7.28 16.11 -6.67
N ALA A 237 6.39 17.10 -6.48
CA ALA A 237 6.10 17.68 -5.17
C ALA A 237 5.36 16.72 -4.25
N TYR A 238 4.50 15.86 -4.77
CA TYR A 238 3.86 14.79 -4.02
C TYR A 238 4.90 13.84 -3.40
N ASN A 239 5.91 13.47 -4.19
CA ASN A 239 6.97 12.57 -3.76
C ASN A 239 7.97 13.23 -2.77
N CYS A 240 8.56 14.37 -3.12
CA CYS A 240 9.63 14.95 -2.31
C CYS A 240 9.24 16.17 -1.47
N GLY A 241 8.00 16.61 -1.58
CA GLY A 241 7.48 17.80 -0.92
C GLY A 241 7.67 19.09 -1.72
N PRO A 242 6.73 20.06 -1.57
CA PRO A 242 6.70 21.26 -2.38
C PRO A 242 7.91 22.18 -2.21
N GLY A 243 8.53 22.19 -1.03
CA GLY A 243 9.73 23.01 -0.77
C GLY A 243 10.92 22.63 -1.63
N ARG A 244 11.16 21.32 -1.83
CA ARG A 244 12.27 20.83 -2.67
C ARG A 244 12.06 21.16 -4.14
N VAL A 245 10.81 21.02 -4.62
CA VAL A 245 10.46 21.40 -6.00
C VAL A 245 10.63 22.91 -6.21
N SER A 246 10.16 23.75 -5.29
CA SER A 246 10.37 25.21 -5.40
C SER A 246 11.86 25.57 -5.44
N SER A 247 12.66 24.96 -4.54
CA SER A 247 14.13 25.18 -4.56
C SER A 247 14.80 24.72 -5.87
N ALA A 248 14.29 23.65 -6.49
CA ALA A 248 14.79 23.17 -7.78
C ALA A 248 14.40 24.14 -8.92
N ILE A 249 13.19 24.70 -8.89
CA ILE A 249 12.73 25.73 -9.82
C ILE A 249 13.59 26.99 -9.70
N ASP A 250 13.86 27.46 -8.48
CA ASP A 250 14.71 28.64 -8.24
C ASP A 250 16.12 28.45 -8.84
N LYS A 251 16.67 27.25 -8.77
CA LYS A 251 17.99 26.92 -9.35
C LYS A 251 17.96 26.83 -10.88
N ALA A 252 16.88 26.35 -11.46
CA ALA A 252 16.76 26.18 -12.91
C ALA A 252 16.36 27.47 -13.64
N GLY A 253 15.79 28.44 -12.93
CA GLY A 253 15.34 29.72 -13.48
C GLY A 253 13.89 29.70 -13.97
N THR A 254 13.46 30.82 -14.52
CA THR A 254 12.06 31.05 -14.94
C THR A 254 11.59 30.11 -16.03
N GLY A 255 10.32 29.68 -15.97
CA GLY A 255 9.70 28.79 -16.95
C GLY A 255 10.23 27.34 -16.87
N ALA A 256 10.69 26.94 -15.69
CA ALA A 256 11.17 25.58 -15.43
C ALA A 256 10.00 24.59 -15.38
N ASP A 257 10.06 23.58 -16.25
CA ASP A 257 9.26 22.36 -16.20
C ASP A 257 10.02 21.24 -15.46
N PHE A 258 9.39 20.08 -15.30
CA PHE A 258 10.00 18.94 -14.62
C PHE A 258 11.36 18.53 -15.20
N TRP A 259 11.51 18.50 -16.52
CA TRP A 259 12.74 18.06 -17.17
C TRP A 259 13.87 19.07 -17.02
N LYS A 260 13.56 20.37 -16.93
CA LYS A 260 14.56 21.41 -16.63
C LYS A 260 15.05 21.36 -15.20
N ILE A 261 14.17 21.02 -14.24
CA ILE A 261 14.57 20.90 -12.83
C ILE A 261 15.12 19.53 -12.46
N TYR A 262 15.12 18.57 -13.38
CA TYR A 262 15.42 17.16 -13.16
C TYR A 262 16.72 16.94 -12.35
N GLU A 263 17.82 17.58 -12.77
CA GLU A 263 19.11 17.43 -12.12
C GLU A 263 19.20 18.09 -10.72
N PHE A 264 18.29 19.01 -10.40
CA PHE A 264 18.21 19.66 -9.09
C PHE A 264 17.31 18.92 -8.10
N LEU A 265 16.55 17.92 -8.59
CA LEU A 265 15.68 17.10 -7.75
C LEU A 265 16.47 15.99 -7.03
N PRO A 266 15.99 15.51 -5.86
CA PRO A 266 16.51 14.30 -5.24
C PRO A 266 16.52 13.14 -6.24
N LYS A 267 17.55 12.29 -6.20
CA LYS A 267 17.71 11.16 -7.13
C LYS A 267 16.47 10.27 -7.20
N GLU A 268 15.83 10.05 -6.06
CA GLU A 268 14.56 9.31 -5.93
C GLU A 268 13.44 9.96 -6.75
N THR A 269 13.29 11.28 -6.65
CA THR A 269 12.21 12.03 -7.31
C THR A 269 12.38 12.10 -8.82
N ARG A 270 13.61 12.03 -9.33
CA ARG A 270 13.88 12.02 -10.78
C ARG A 270 13.19 10.87 -11.49
N GLY A 271 13.15 9.69 -10.88
CA GLY A 271 12.48 8.51 -11.44
C GLY A 271 10.96 8.49 -11.22
N TYR A 272 10.42 9.32 -10.33
CA TYR A 272 9.03 9.24 -9.92
C TYR A 272 8.05 9.61 -11.05
N VAL A 273 8.28 10.71 -11.75
CA VAL A 273 7.44 11.12 -12.90
C VAL A 273 7.55 10.13 -14.05
N PRO A 274 8.74 9.68 -14.50
CA PRO A 274 8.86 8.60 -15.48
C PRO A 274 8.14 7.32 -15.08
N ALA A 275 8.21 6.92 -13.78
CA ALA A 275 7.51 5.75 -13.28
C ALA A 275 5.99 5.92 -13.35
N PHE A 276 5.46 7.11 -13.03
CA PHE A 276 4.04 7.41 -13.15
C PHE A 276 3.55 7.35 -14.60
N ILE A 277 4.31 7.92 -15.53
CA ILE A 277 3.99 7.89 -16.96
C ILE A 277 3.92 6.44 -17.45
N ALA A 278 4.90 5.62 -17.07
CA ALA A 278 4.93 4.20 -17.41
C ALA A 278 3.76 3.43 -16.79
N ALA A 279 3.43 3.68 -15.52
CA ALA A 279 2.28 3.08 -14.86
C ALA A 279 0.97 3.44 -15.59
N ASN A 280 0.77 4.73 -15.91
CA ASN A 280 -0.40 5.18 -16.67
C ASN A 280 -0.50 4.48 -18.03
N TYR A 281 0.62 4.36 -18.75
CA TYR A 281 0.66 3.66 -20.02
C TYR A 281 0.32 2.17 -19.87
N VAL A 282 1.02 1.46 -18.99
CA VAL A 282 0.87 0.00 -18.85
C VAL A 282 -0.52 -0.39 -18.34
N MET A 283 -1.07 0.36 -17.37
CA MET A 283 -2.40 0.09 -16.84
C MET A 283 -3.52 0.27 -17.89
N ASN A 284 -3.28 1.07 -18.94
CA ASN A 284 -4.22 1.25 -20.05
C ASN A 284 -3.93 0.34 -21.26
N CYS A 285 -2.68 -0.09 -21.47
CA CYS A 285 -2.23 -0.81 -22.67
C CYS A 285 -1.71 -2.22 -22.35
N HIS A 286 -2.04 -2.79 -21.19
CA HIS A 286 -1.54 -4.10 -20.75
C HIS A 286 -1.86 -5.25 -21.70
N SER A 287 -2.97 -5.16 -22.42
CA SER A 287 -3.40 -6.16 -23.41
C SER A 287 -2.44 -6.27 -24.60
N GLU A 288 -1.78 -5.17 -24.99
CA GLU A 288 -0.76 -5.13 -26.06
C GLU A 288 0.43 -6.05 -25.71
N TYR A 289 0.65 -6.28 -24.41
CA TYR A 289 1.71 -7.12 -23.88
C TYR A 289 1.21 -8.50 -23.40
N ASN A 290 -0.03 -8.88 -23.72
CA ASN A 290 -0.66 -10.12 -23.24
C ASN A 290 -0.55 -10.27 -21.69
N ILE A 291 -0.76 -9.18 -20.94
CA ILE A 291 -0.83 -9.20 -19.48
C ILE A 291 -2.30 -9.09 -19.10
N LEU A 292 -2.83 -10.13 -18.46
CA LEU A 292 -4.21 -10.20 -18.01
C LEU A 292 -4.31 -10.06 -16.48
N PRO A 293 -5.40 -9.49 -15.94
CA PRO A 293 -5.62 -9.42 -14.49
C PRO A 293 -5.64 -10.81 -13.87
N GLU A 294 -4.86 -11.04 -12.80
CA GLU A 294 -4.91 -12.28 -12.01
C GLU A 294 -5.89 -12.11 -10.84
N PRO A 295 -6.81 -13.07 -10.56
CA PRO A 295 -7.79 -12.94 -9.49
C PRO A 295 -7.15 -12.66 -8.12
N THR A 296 -7.66 -11.68 -7.38
CA THR A 296 -7.08 -11.22 -6.10
C THR A 296 -7.92 -11.56 -4.87
N GLY A 297 -9.09 -12.17 -5.02
CA GLY A 297 -10.04 -12.39 -3.92
C GLY A 297 -10.79 -11.12 -3.48
N LEU A 298 -10.51 -9.96 -4.09
CA LEU A 298 -11.33 -8.76 -3.86
C LEU A 298 -12.70 -8.94 -4.54
N PRO A 299 -13.80 -8.43 -3.93
CA PRO A 299 -15.13 -8.51 -4.53
C PRO A 299 -15.19 -7.65 -5.79
N GLU A 300 -16.11 -7.99 -6.69
CA GLU A 300 -16.36 -7.20 -7.89
C GLU A 300 -16.81 -5.76 -7.55
N LYS A 301 -17.64 -5.63 -6.53
CA LYS A 301 -18.15 -4.34 -6.03
C LYS A 301 -18.16 -4.31 -4.51
N ALA A 302 -17.80 -3.15 -3.95
CA ALA A 302 -17.95 -2.88 -2.53
C ALA A 302 -19.23 -2.12 -2.24
N GLY A 303 -19.91 -2.53 -1.16
CA GLY A 303 -20.99 -1.77 -0.53
C GLY A 303 -20.48 -1.08 0.74
N LYS A 304 -21.02 0.10 1.03
CA LYS A 304 -20.76 0.84 2.27
C LYS A 304 -21.90 0.61 3.25
N VAL A 305 -21.57 0.27 4.50
CA VAL A 305 -22.51 0.31 5.61
C VAL A 305 -21.98 1.25 6.71
N VAL A 306 -22.90 1.96 7.35
CA VAL A 306 -22.58 2.85 8.45
C VAL A 306 -22.97 2.15 9.76
N VAL A 307 -22.02 2.08 10.69
CA VAL A 307 -22.25 1.57 12.04
C VAL A 307 -22.17 2.73 13.05
N THR A 308 -23.04 2.71 14.05
CA THR A 308 -23.18 3.77 15.05
C THR A 308 -22.70 3.36 16.45
N ALA A 309 -22.24 2.13 16.59
CA ALA A 309 -21.60 1.64 17.80
C ALA A 309 -20.37 0.79 17.44
N ASP A 310 -19.43 0.69 18.38
CA ASP A 310 -18.23 -0.12 18.22
C ASP A 310 -18.58 -1.59 17.97
N ILE A 311 -17.92 -2.20 16.99
CA ILE A 311 -18.20 -3.57 16.60
C ILE A 311 -16.91 -4.31 16.21
N SER A 312 -16.83 -5.58 16.57
CA SER A 312 -15.73 -6.45 16.15
C SER A 312 -15.90 -6.91 14.70
N LEU A 313 -14.83 -6.79 13.89
CA LEU A 313 -14.81 -7.37 12.54
C LEU A 313 -15.03 -8.89 12.56
N ALA A 314 -14.58 -9.60 13.60
CA ALA A 314 -14.82 -11.03 13.74
C ALA A 314 -16.32 -11.34 13.89
N LYS A 315 -17.03 -10.53 14.68
CA LYS A 315 -18.49 -10.68 14.87
C LYS A 315 -19.24 -10.36 13.55
N VAL A 316 -18.82 -9.33 12.84
CA VAL A 316 -19.35 -9.02 11.51
C VAL A 316 -19.13 -10.18 10.54
N ALA A 317 -17.90 -10.69 10.45
CA ALA A 317 -17.53 -11.80 9.56
C ALA A 317 -18.41 -13.04 9.80
N ASN A 318 -18.62 -13.38 11.08
CA ASN A 318 -19.50 -14.49 11.48
C ASN A 318 -20.94 -14.25 11.04
N VAL A 319 -21.49 -13.05 11.27
CA VAL A 319 -22.89 -12.73 10.96
C VAL A 319 -23.17 -12.76 9.46
N ILE A 320 -22.24 -12.28 8.63
CA ILE A 320 -22.41 -12.28 7.17
C ILE A 320 -21.84 -13.51 6.48
N ASN A 321 -21.35 -14.49 7.25
CA ASN A 321 -20.68 -15.69 6.76
C ASN A 321 -19.59 -15.35 5.72
N MET A 322 -18.54 -14.67 6.19
CA MET A 322 -17.39 -14.21 5.39
C MET A 322 -16.08 -14.53 6.12
N ASP A 323 -15.01 -14.82 5.38
CA ASP A 323 -13.68 -14.94 5.98
C ASP A 323 -13.24 -13.61 6.60
N ILE A 324 -12.73 -13.66 7.83
CA ILE A 324 -12.24 -12.50 8.56
C ILE A 324 -11.02 -11.84 7.87
N ALA A 325 -10.20 -12.63 7.17
CA ALA A 325 -9.05 -12.09 6.45
C ALA A 325 -9.49 -11.23 5.26
N ASP A 326 -10.54 -11.67 4.55
CA ASP A 326 -11.12 -10.92 3.43
C ASP A 326 -11.81 -9.64 3.93
N LEU A 327 -12.56 -9.72 5.03
CA LEU A 327 -13.17 -8.54 5.64
C LEU A 327 -12.12 -7.51 6.11
N ARG A 328 -11.02 -7.97 6.70
CA ARG A 328 -9.87 -7.13 7.07
C ARG A 328 -9.13 -6.56 5.86
N MET A 329 -9.18 -7.23 4.72
CA MET A 329 -8.60 -6.73 3.47
C MET A 329 -9.37 -5.52 2.95
N LEU A 330 -10.70 -5.54 3.09
CA LEU A 330 -11.57 -4.44 2.69
C LEU A 330 -11.52 -3.27 3.68
N ASN A 331 -11.17 -3.53 4.95
CA ASN A 331 -11.19 -2.57 6.04
C ASN A 331 -9.85 -2.50 6.80
N PRO A 332 -8.73 -2.23 6.12
CA PRO A 332 -7.41 -2.28 6.71
C PRO A 332 -7.14 -1.17 7.73
N GLN A 333 -7.94 -0.11 7.75
CA GLN A 333 -7.86 1.00 8.70
C GLN A 333 -8.14 0.58 10.16
N TYR A 334 -8.88 -0.50 10.39
CA TYR A 334 -9.21 -0.97 11.74
C TYR A 334 -8.14 -1.91 12.29
N ARG A 335 -7.12 -1.33 12.93
CA ARG A 335 -5.87 -1.99 13.33
C ARG A 335 -6.04 -3.19 14.26
N GLN A 336 -6.99 -3.10 15.20
CA GLN A 336 -7.25 -4.15 16.20
C GLN A 336 -8.44 -5.05 15.84
N GLY A 337 -8.93 -4.94 14.60
CA GLY A 337 -10.13 -5.66 14.18
C GLY A 337 -11.41 -5.18 14.86
N ILE A 338 -11.40 -3.96 15.41
CA ILE A 338 -12.54 -3.30 16.02
C ILE A 338 -12.86 -2.05 15.20
N VAL A 339 -14.06 -1.98 14.67
CA VAL A 339 -14.61 -0.77 14.04
C VAL A 339 -14.95 0.22 15.16
N LYS A 340 -14.12 1.24 15.32
CA LYS A 340 -14.34 2.31 16.31
C LYS A 340 -15.16 3.43 15.69
N THR A 341 -16.29 3.75 16.34
CA THR A 341 -17.19 4.84 15.95
C THR A 341 -16.69 6.16 16.52
N ILE A 342 -15.73 6.77 15.83
CA ILE A 342 -15.18 8.08 16.21
C ILE A 342 -16.11 9.17 15.67
N GLY A 343 -16.61 10.04 16.54
CA GLY A 343 -17.60 11.05 16.15
C GLY A 343 -19.03 10.49 15.96
N GLY A 344 -19.32 9.32 16.55
CA GLY A 344 -20.65 8.72 16.58
C GLY A 344 -20.97 7.74 15.45
N SER A 345 -20.10 7.61 14.44
CA SER A 345 -20.28 6.62 13.37
C SER A 345 -18.96 6.18 12.75
N ALA A 346 -18.99 5.04 12.07
CA ALA A 346 -17.88 4.54 11.29
C ALA A 346 -18.38 3.87 10.00
N THR A 347 -17.56 3.88 8.94
CA THR A 347 -17.87 3.22 7.67
C THR A 347 -17.19 1.87 7.61
N LEU A 348 -17.95 0.84 7.23
CA LEU A 348 -17.47 -0.50 6.97
C LEU A 348 -17.73 -0.84 5.51
N LEU A 349 -16.70 -1.35 4.82
CA LEU A 349 -16.81 -1.86 3.46
C LEU A 349 -17.09 -3.36 3.49
N LEU A 350 -18.07 -3.77 2.73
CA LEU A 350 -18.48 -5.17 2.55
C LEU A 350 -18.57 -5.47 1.04
N PRO A 351 -18.48 -6.74 0.61
CA PRO A 351 -18.95 -7.11 -0.71
C PRO A 351 -20.40 -6.69 -0.88
N SER A 352 -20.77 -6.13 -2.03
CA SER A 352 -22.12 -5.59 -2.25
C SER A 352 -23.23 -6.62 -1.99
N GLU A 353 -22.99 -7.89 -2.32
CA GLU A 353 -23.90 -9.00 -2.09
C GLU A 353 -24.10 -9.34 -0.59
N LYS A 354 -23.15 -8.92 0.28
CA LYS A 354 -23.22 -9.13 1.73
C LYS A 354 -23.92 -7.99 2.49
N VAL A 355 -24.14 -6.83 1.86
CA VAL A 355 -24.77 -5.67 2.51
C VAL A 355 -26.17 -5.99 3.00
N LYS A 356 -27.00 -6.69 2.20
CA LYS A 356 -28.34 -7.10 2.60
C LYS A 356 -28.29 -8.01 3.83
N CYS A 357 -27.45 -9.03 3.80
CA CYS A 357 -27.27 -9.95 4.93
C CYS A 357 -26.83 -9.21 6.21
N PHE A 358 -25.92 -8.25 6.10
CA PHE A 358 -25.50 -7.40 7.21
C PHE A 358 -26.68 -6.60 7.78
N THR A 359 -27.47 -5.96 6.93
CA THR A 359 -28.60 -5.11 7.36
C THR A 359 -29.68 -5.92 8.07
N GLU A 360 -30.05 -7.08 7.52
CA GLU A 360 -31.07 -7.96 8.08
C GLU A 360 -30.67 -8.59 9.43
N ASN A 361 -29.36 -8.76 9.66
CA ASN A 361 -28.83 -9.35 10.89
C ASN A 361 -28.16 -8.35 11.82
N SER A 362 -28.34 -7.06 11.60
CA SER A 362 -27.64 -6.00 12.35
C SER A 362 -27.93 -6.04 13.86
N SER A 363 -29.12 -6.44 14.30
CA SER A 363 -29.46 -6.61 15.73
C SER A 363 -28.51 -7.60 16.43
N ARG A 364 -28.17 -8.71 15.79
CA ARG A 364 -27.27 -9.74 16.33
C ARG A 364 -25.85 -9.25 16.56
N LEU A 365 -25.46 -8.16 15.90
CA LEU A 365 -24.13 -7.56 16.03
C LEU A 365 -23.94 -6.87 17.38
N TYR A 366 -25.01 -6.44 18.03
CA TYR A 366 -24.99 -5.70 19.29
C TYR A 366 -25.48 -6.53 20.49
N GLU A 367 -25.88 -7.79 20.27
CA GLU A 367 -26.21 -8.71 21.35
C GLU A 367 -24.93 -9.12 22.08
N ASN A 368 -24.96 -9.10 23.41
CA ASN A 368 -23.83 -9.57 24.23
C ASN A 368 -23.69 -11.09 24.10
N GLU A 369 -22.46 -11.60 24.02
CA GLU A 369 -22.18 -13.04 23.94
C GLU A 369 -22.77 -13.79 25.15
N GLU A 370 -22.82 -13.16 26.31
CA GLU A 370 -23.45 -13.68 27.54
C GLU A 370 -24.96 -13.91 27.38
N SER A 371 -25.66 -13.12 26.55
CA SER A 371 -27.08 -13.30 26.27
C SER A 371 -27.34 -14.46 25.31
N LEU A 372 -26.45 -14.72 24.38
CA LEU A 372 -26.52 -15.84 23.43
C LEU A 372 -26.25 -17.19 24.11
N GLU A 373 -25.27 -17.23 25.03
CA GLU A 373 -24.96 -18.40 25.82
C GLU A 373 -26.12 -18.75 26.78
N ASN A 374 -26.70 -17.74 27.45
CA ASN A 374 -27.88 -17.89 28.29
C ASN A 374 -29.14 -18.30 27.49
N GLN A 375 -29.31 -17.85 26.23
CA GLN A 375 -30.41 -18.30 25.36
C GLN A 375 -30.20 -19.75 24.91
N SER A 376 -28.95 -20.12 24.54
CA SER A 376 -28.60 -21.51 24.18
C SER A 376 -28.79 -22.46 25.35
N LEU A 377 -28.40 -22.06 26.56
CA LEU A 377 -28.61 -22.83 27.80
C LEU A 377 -30.10 -22.95 28.13
N LYS A 378 -30.89 -21.88 27.95
CA LYS A 378 -32.34 -21.91 28.14
C LYS A 378 -33.03 -22.80 27.12
N MET A 379 -32.60 -22.79 25.84
CA MET A 379 -33.11 -23.72 24.82
C MET A 379 -32.76 -25.17 25.13
N ALA A 380 -31.49 -25.44 25.50
CA ALA A 380 -31.05 -26.78 25.89
C ALA A 380 -31.82 -27.30 27.12
N ALA A 381 -32.04 -26.45 28.13
CA ALA A 381 -32.84 -26.80 29.31
C ALA A 381 -34.30 -27.09 28.95
N ARG A 382 -34.87 -26.36 28.01
CA ARG A 382 -36.25 -26.57 27.52
C ARG A 382 -36.40 -27.91 26.80
N VAL A 383 -35.48 -28.29 25.95
CA VAL A 383 -35.42 -29.59 25.27
C VAL A 383 -35.30 -30.76 26.27
N VAL A 384 -34.51 -30.60 27.35
CA VAL A 384 -34.37 -31.63 28.39
C VAL A 384 -35.68 -31.79 29.19
N VAL A 385 -36.38 -30.69 29.49
CA VAL A 385 -37.67 -30.75 30.20
C VAL A 385 -38.76 -31.37 29.37
N GLU A 386 -38.84 -31.10 28.07
CA GLU A 386 -39.83 -31.71 27.15
C GLU A 386 -39.56 -33.22 26.96
N ALA A 387 -38.25 -33.65 26.94
CA ALA A 387 -37.89 -35.05 26.85
C ALA A 387 -38.20 -35.85 28.13
N ALA A 388 -38.20 -35.18 29.30
CA ALA A 388 -38.52 -35.81 30.58
C ALA A 388 -40.04 -35.98 30.84
N HIS A 389 -40.91 -35.41 30.00
CA HIS A 389 -42.39 -35.44 30.16
C HIS A 389 -43.06 -36.35 29.17
N THR A 390 -42.36 -37.17 28.40
CA THR A 390 -42.99 -38.24 27.57
C THR A 390 -43.20 -39.48 28.46
N PRO A 391 -44.43 -39.81 28.86
CA PRO A 391 -44.66 -41.04 29.61
C PRO A 391 -44.46 -42.22 28.67
N TYR A 392 -43.70 -43.21 29.11
CA TYR A 392 -43.64 -44.52 28.47
C TYR A 392 -45.05 -45.12 28.49
N SER A 393 -45.66 -45.26 27.32
CA SER A 393 -46.78 -46.11 27.05
C SER A 393 -46.33 -47.36 26.32
#